data_1bf79e3b878395a8945c0390728fe572
#
_entry.id   1bf79e3b878395a8945c0390728fe572
#
_cell.length_a   1.000
_cell.length_b   1.000
_cell.length_c   1.000
_cell.angle_alpha   90.00
_cell.angle_beta   90.00
_cell.angle_gamma   90.00
#
_symmetry.space_group_name_H-M   'P 1'
#
loop_
_entity.id
_entity.type
_entity.pdbx_description
1 polymer ?
#
loop_
_entity_poly.entity_id
_entity_poly.type
_entity_poly.pdbx_seq_one_letter_code
_entity_poly.pdbx_strand_id
1 'polypeptide(L)'
;LACAALEELLVRLARRMTVRGGSPDAAAANADGFERTVEYLERHVGENLSLEQVCRDNYLGRSQLQKLFHEHTGGGVMEYFGRLKINAARRMIRAGRSNFTQIAALCGFQSVHYFSRRFRQLTGMSPSEYAQSVRMLLEFPSSSPDDSTNNL
;
A
#
# COMPACT_ATOMS: atom_id res chain seq x y z
N LEU A 1 9.77 -10.02 -9.98
CA LEU A 1 9.14 -8.75 -10.42
C LEU A 1 7.64 -8.89 -10.75
N ALA A 2 7.11 -10.10 -10.96
CA ALA A 2 5.71 -10.33 -11.32
C ALA A 2 4.76 -10.44 -10.10
N CYS A 3 5.26 -10.80 -8.92
CA CYS A 3 4.41 -11.07 -7.75
C CYS A 3 3.73 -9.82 -7.16
N ALA A 4 4.41 -8.67 -7.13
CA ALA A 4 3.82 -7.44 -6.59
C ALA A 4 2.70 -6.88 -7.50
N ALA A 5 2.83 -7.01 -8.80
CA ALA A 5 1.81 -6.60 -9.76
C ALA A 5 0.60 -7.54 -9.74
N LEU A 6 0.81 -8.83 -9.49
CA LEU A 6 -0.26 -9.81 -9.35
C LEU A 6 -1.06 -9.63 -8.05
N GLU A 7 -0.39 -9.31 -6.95
CA GLU A 7 -1.07 -9.00 -5.68
C GLU A 7 -1.92 -7.74 -5.79
N GLU A 8 -1.43 -6.68 -6.45
CA GLU A 8 -2.24 -5.49 -6.73
C GLU A 8 -3.41 -5.79 -7.66
N LEU A 9 -3.22 -6.62 -8.67
CA LEU A 9 -4.28 -7.02 -9.59
C LEU A 9 -5.33 -7.91 -8.92
N LEU A 10 -4.90 -8.86 -8.09
CA LEU A 10 -5.80 -9.73 -7.31
C LEU A 10 -6.60 -8.94 -6.27
N VAL A 11 -5.98 -7.96 -5.61
CA VAL A 11 -6.67 -7.05 -4.68
C VAL A 11 -7.68 -6.18 -5.44
N ARG A 12 -7.36 -5.73 -6.65
CA ARG A 12 -8.31 -4.98 -7.50
C ARG A 12 -9.44 -5.87 -8.03
N LEU A 13 -9.17 -7.13 -8.35
CA LEU A 13 -10.18 -8.08 -8.83
C LEU A 13 -11.08 -8.58 -7.70
N ALA A 14 -10.53 -8.87 -6.53
CA ALA A 14 -11.30 -9.25 -5.34
C ALA A 14 -12.24 -8.11 -4.89
N ARG A 15 -11.84 -6.85 -5.10
CA ARG A 15 -12.69 -5.67 -4.84
C ARG A 15 -13.91 -5.58 -5.74
N ARG A 16 -13.88 -6.15 -6.94
CA ARG A 16 -15.04 -6.17 -7.86
C ARG A 16 -16.06 -7.25 -7.53
N MET A 17 -15.73 -8.24 -6.71
CA MET A 17 -16.62 -9.38 -6.46
C MET A 17 -17.42 -9.35 -5.16
N THR A 18 -17.21 -8.35 -4.27
CA THR A 18 -17.90 -8.24 -2.97
C THR A 18 -18.99 -7.15 -2.93
N VAL A 19 -19.77 -7.01 -4.00
CA VAL A 19 -20.99 -6.19 -3.95
C VAL A 19 -22.20 -7.10 -3.88
N ARG A 20 -22.65 -7.40 -2.66
CA ARG A 20 -23.99 -7.98 -2.43
C ARG A 20 -24.66 -7.22 -1.28
N GLY A 21 -25.75 -6.51 -1.63
CA GLY A 21 -26.74 -6.02 -0.69
C GLY A 21 -26.86 -4.50 -0.57
N GLY A 22 -27.23 -3.83 -1.63
CA GLY A 22 -27.64 -2.42 -1.64
C GLY A 22 -28.37 -2.11 -2.94
N SER A 23 -29.25 -1.11 -2.92
CA SER A 23 -29.87 -0.60 -4.15
C SER A 23 -28.78 -0.30 -5.19
N PRO A 24 -28.96 -0.64 -6.49
CA PRO A 24 -27.89 -0.52 -7.49
C PRO A 24 -27.30 0.90 -7.61
N ASP A 25 -28.09 1.92 -7.38
CA ASP A 25 -27.64 3.32 -7.40
C ASP A 25 -26.76 3.71 -6.19
N ALA A 26 -27.09 3.20 -5.00
CA ALA A 26 -26.29 3.46 -3.80
C ALA A 26 -24.97 2.68 -3.83
N ALA A 27 -24.96 1.47 -4.37
CA ALA A 27 -23.75 0.67 -4.54
C ALA A 27 -22.78 1.29 -5.57
N ALA A 28 -23.31 1.80 -6.68
CA ALA A 28 -22.51 2.51 -7.69
C ALA A 28 -21.91 3.82 -7.13
N ALA A 29 -22.71 4.62 -6.42
CA ALA A 29 -22.23 5.85 -5.78
C ALA A 29 -21.18 5.58 -4.69
N ASN A 30 -21.31 4.49 -3.94
CA ASN A 30 -20.34 4.09 -2.92
C ASN A 30 -19.03 3.58 -3.56
N ALA A 31 -19.10 2.81 -4.63
CA ALA A 31 -17.91 2.35 -5.36
C ALA A 31 -17.14 3.54 -5.95
N ASP A 32 -17.85 4.49 -6.55
CA ASP A 32 -17.27 5.73 -7.09
C ASP A 32 -16.64 6.60 -5.97
N GLY A 33 -17.29 6.71 -4.82
CA GLY A 33 -16.75 7.42 -3.65
C GLY A 33 -15.48 6.77 -3.10
N PHE A 34 -15.41 5.45 -3.07
CA PHE A 34 -14.22 4.72 -2.65
C PHE A 34 -13.06 4.93 -3.63
N GLU A 35 -13.29 4.72 -4.93
CA GLU A 35 -12.25 4.86 -5.96
C GLU A 35 -11.69 6.28 -6.02
N ARG A 36 -12.54 7.30 -5.98
CA ARG A 36 -12.10 8.71 -5.92
C ARG A 36 -11.24 9.00 -4.69
N THR A 37 -11.64 8.49 -3.53
CA THR A 37 -10.84 8.69 -2.32
C THR A 37 -9.50 7.96 -2.39
N VAL A 38 -9.44 6.75 -2.94
CA VAL A 38 -8.19 6.02 -3.15
C VAL A 38 -7.26 6.80 -4.08
N GLU A 39 -7.74 7.30 -5.21
CA GLU A 39 -6.95 8.13 -6.12
C GLU A 39 -6.45 9.43 -5.46
N TYR A 40 -7.29 10.03 -4.63
CA TYR A 40 -6.90 11.21 -3.85
C TYR A 40 -5.74 10.87 -2.89
N LEU A 41 -5.85 9.79 -2.13
CA LEU A 41 -4.82 9.33 -1.20
C LEU A 41 -3.51 8.96 -1.92
N GLU A 42 -3.59 8.31 -3.07
CA GLU A 42 -2.43 7.94 -3.88
C GLU A 42 -1.66 9.18 -4.38
N ARG A 43 -2.38 10.22 -4.80
CA ARG A 43 -1.77 11.50 -5.21
C ARG A 43 -1.10 12.26 -4.07
N HIS A 44 -1.59 12.09 -2.85
CA HIS A 44 -1.13 12.81 -1.66
C HIS A 44 -0.28 11.95 -0.70
N VAL A 45 0.30 10.86 -1.21
CA VAL A 45 1.12 9.92 -0.42
C VAL A 45 2.28 10.61 0.32
N GLY A 46 2.87 11.66 -0.27
CA GLY A 46 3.94 12.45 0.33
C GLY A 46 3.47 13.47 1.38
N GLU A 47 2.18 13.59 1.62
CA GLU A 47 1.62 14.60 2.52
C GLU A 47 1.18 14.00 3.85
N ASN A 48 1.09 14.84 4.88
CA ASN A 48 0.57 14.45 6.18
C ASN A 48 -0.90 14.88 6.28
N LEU A 49 -1.80 14.07 5.71
CA LEU A 49 -3.24 14.33 5.72
C LEU A 49 -3.89 13.93 7.04
N SER A 50 -4.81 14.75 7.52
CA SER A 50 -5.73 14.38 8.59
C SER A 50 -7.02 13.74 8.02
N LEU A 51 -7.74 13.01 8.85
CA LEU A 51 -9.03 12.43 8.48
C LEU A 51 -10.03 13.52 8.05
N GLU A 52 -10.02 14.66 8.72
CA GLU A 52 -10.88 15.79 8.41
C GLU A 52 -10.59 16.39 7.04
N GLN A 53 -9.31 16.46 6.64
CA GLN A 53 -8.91 16.90 5.31
C GLN A 53 -9.42 15.92 4.24
N VAL A 54 -9.21 14.63 4.44
CA VAL A 54 -9.70 13.59 3.51
C VAL A 54 -11.20 13.65 3.36
N CYS A 55 -11.96 13.81 4.44
CA CYS A 55 -13.41 13.97 4.42
C CYS A 55 -13.85 15.20 3.62
N ARG A 56 -13.24 16.35 3.89
CA ARG A 56 -13.56 17.62 3.26
C ARG A 56 -13.31 17.59 1.76
N ASP A 57 -12.13 17.13 1.37
CA ASP A 57 -11.69 17.19 -0.02
C ASP A 57 -12.40 16.15 -0.90
N ASN A 58 -12.94 15.10 -0.30
CA ASN A 58 -13.74 14.09 -1.00
C ASN A 58 -15.26 14.27 -0.83
N TYR A 59 -15.68 15.31 -0.13
CA TYR A 59 -17.10 15.61 0.13
C TYR A 59 -17.86 14.45 0.80
N LEU A 60 -17.18 13.73 1.70
CA LEU A 60 -17.72 12.59 2.43
C LEU A 60 -17.76 12.86 3.93
N GLY A 61 -18.85 12.47 4.59
CA GLY A 61 -18.94 12.49 6.03
C GLY A 61 -17.98 11.45 6.66
N ARG A 62 -17.49 11.73 7.88
CA ARG A 62 -16.55 10.85 8.59
C ARG A 62 -17.07 9.42 8.72
N SER A 63 -18.33 9.24 9.14
CA SER A 63 -18.94 7.92 9.28
C SER A 63 -19.09 7.19 7.96
N GLN A 64 -19.47 7.92 6.91
CA GLN A 64 -19.62 7.38 5.56
C GLN A 64 -18.26 6.91 5.01
N LEU A 65 -17.22 7.73 5.16
CA LEU A 65 -15.87 7.40 4.72
C LEU A 65 -15.31 6.17 5.45
N GLN A 66 -15.48 6.11 6.77
CA GLN A 66 -15.04 4.96 7.58
C GLN A 66 -15.77 3.67 7.20
N LYS A 67 -17.10 3.73 7.05
CA LYS A 67 -17.90 2.60 6.60
C LYS A 67 -17.45 2.10 5.23
N LEU A 68 -17.25 3.03 4.29
CA LEU A 68 -16.84 2.75 2.92
C LEU A 68 -15.50 2.00 2.88
N PHE A 69 -14.50 2.48 3.63
CA PHE A 69 -13.19 1.82 3.68
C PHE A 69 -13.24 0.49 4.44
N HIS A 70 -14.03 0.39 5.49
CA HIS A 70 -14.19 -0.86 6.23
C HIS A 70 -14.82 -1.96 5.35
N GLU A 71 -15.83 -1.63 4.58
CA GLU A 71 -16.51 -2.57 3.66
C GLU A 71 -15.58 -3.05 2.53
N HIS A 72 -14.71 -2.18 2.02
CA HIS A 72 -13.84 -2.51 0.88
C HIS A 72 -12.48 -3.07 1.28
N THR A 73 -11.96 -2.75 2.45
CA THR A 73 -10.59 -3.07 2.86
C THR A 73 -10.48 -3.80 4.20
N GLY A 74 -11.57 -3.88 4.95
CA GLY A 74 -11.59 -4.41 6.31
C GLY A 74 -10.98 -3.48 7.36
N GLY A 75 -10.50 -2.29 6.98
CA GLY A 75 -9.84 -1.33 7.86
C GLY A 75 -10.28 0.11 7.63
N GLY A 76 -9.76 1.04 8.42
CA GLY A 76 -10.06 2.46 8.29
C GLY A 76 -9.29 3.14 7.16
N VAL A 77 -9.80 4.30 6.72
CA VAL A 77 -9.16 5.09 5.64
C VAL A 77 -7.74 5.53 5.97
N MET A 78 -7.44 5.92 7.21
CA MET A 78 -6.11 6.35 7.63
C MET A 78 -5.13 5.16 7.75
N GLU A 79 -5.63 3.98 8.07
CA GLU A 79 -4.85 2.75 8.03
C GLU A 79 -4.48 2.39 6.58
N TYR A 80 -5.44 2.50 5.67
CA TYR A 80 -5.21 2.31 4.24
C TYR A 80 -4.16 3.30 3.71
N PHE A 81 -4.28 4.58 4.07
CA PHE A 81 -3.31 5.60 3.71
C PHE A 81 -1.90 5.30 4.24
N GLY A 82 -1.80 4.82 5.49
CA GLY A 82 -0.53 4.34 6.05
C GLY A 82 0.10 3.20 5.23
N ARG A 83 -0.70 2.26 4.75
CA ARG A 83 -0.24 1.18 3.86
C ARG A 83 0.27 1.71 2.51
N LEU A 84 -0.41 2.69 1.92
CA LEU A 84 0.04 3.34 0.68
C LEU A 84 1.41 3.99 0.86
N LYS A 85 1.62 4.72 1.96
CA LYS A 85 2.91 5.34 2.31
C LYS A 85 4.03 4.31 2.46
N ILE A 86 3.76 3.22 3.17
CA ILE A 86 4.75 2.14 3.36
C ILE A 86 5.05 1.44 2.03
N ASN A 87 4.08 1.22 1.16
CA ASN A 87 4.32 0.67 -0.17
C ASN A 87 5.17 1.60 -1.05
N ALA A 88 4.95 2.91 -0.96
CA ALA A 88 5.81 3.90 -1.61
C ALA A 88 7.24 3.84 -1.07
N ALA A 89 7.40 3.79 0.25
CA ALA A 89 8.71 3.63 0.90
C ALA A 89 9.44 2.34 0.46
N ARG A 90 8.75 1.22 0.38
CA ARG A 90 9.31 -0.05 -0.12
C ARG A 90 9.87 0.09 -1.54
N ARG A 91 9.16 0.79 -2.43
CA ARG A 91 9.65 1.07 -3.79
C ARG A 91 10.91 1.93 -3.77
N MET A 92 10.97 2.96 -2.93
CA MET A 92 12.14 3.83 -2.79
C MET A 92 13.36 3.08 -2.22
N ILE A 93 13.15 2.20 -1.23
CA ILE A 93 14.20 1.35 -0.67
C ILE A 93 14.78 0.42 -1.74
N ARG A 94 13.93 -0.21 -2.55
CA ARG A 94 14.37 -1.06 -3.67
C ARG A 94 15.16 -0.29 -4.72
N ALA A 95 14.78 0.95 -4.99
CA ALA A 95 15.50 1.82 -5.92
C ALA A 95 16.89 2.23 -5.40
N GLY A 96 17.12 2.21 -4.09
CA GLY A 96 18.42 2.44 -3.45
C GLY A 96 18.99 3.85 -3.62
N ARG A 97 18.17 4.83 -4.00
CA ARG A 97 18.60 6.20 -4.33
C ARG A 97 18.51 7.19 -3.17
N SER A 98 17.88 6.79 -2.07
CA SER A 98 17.57 7.67 -0.93
C SER A 98 17.85 6.96 0.37
N ASN A 99 18.30 7.73 1.38
CA ASN A 99 18.43 7.21 2.74
C ASN A 99 17.06 7.18 3.45
N PHE A 100 16.97 6.52 4.60
CA PHE A 100 15.71 6.34 5.32
C PHE A 100 15.09 7.66 5.81
N THR A 101 15.90 8.65 6.14
CA THR A 101 15.43 9.99 6.53
C THR A 101 14.75 10.69 5.34
N GLN A 102 15.36 10.61 4.17
CA GLN A 102 14.78 11.16 2.94
C GLN A 102 13.50 10.42 2.55
N ILE A 103 13.49 9.09 2.63
CA ILE A 103 12.31 8.27 2.34
C ILE A 103 11.16 8.62 3.29
N ALA A 104 11.43 8.75 4.58
CA ALA A 104 10.44 9.16 5.57
C ALA A 104 9.82 10.52 5.22
N ALA A 105 10.65 11.50 4.88
CA ALA A 105 10.19 12.83 4.47
C ALA A 105 9.36 12.79 3.18
N LEU A 106 9.83 12.09 2.14
CA LEU A 106 9.14 11.95 0.86
C LEU A 106 7.79 11.22 0.98
N CYS A 107 7.67 10.32 1.94
CA CYS A 107 6.41 9.63 2.26
C CYS A 107 5.54 10.40 3.27
N GLY A 108 5.88 11.65 3.62
CA GLY A 108 5.10 12.49 4.52
C GLY A 108 5.04 11.99 5.97
N PHE A 109 6.09 11.35 6.46
CA PHE A 109 6.25 11.00 7.86
C PHE A 109 6.94 12.13 8.62
N GLN A 110 6.47 12.42 9.82
CA GLN A 110 7.02 13.51 10.66
C GLN A 110 8.44 13.22 11.16
N SER A 111 8.81 11.95 11.29
CA SER A 111 10.16 11.55 11.71
C SER A 111 10.53 10.17 11.16
N VAL A 112 11.84 9.93 11.01
CA VAL A 112 12.37 8.63 10.61
C VAL A 112 12.10 7.56 11.68
N HIS A 113 12.01 7.92 12.95
CA HIS A 113 11.68 6.99 14.04
C HIS A 113 10.24 6.51 13.96
N TYR A 114 9.30 7.41 13.72
CA TYR A 114 7.89 7.07 13.50
C TYR A 114 7.71 6.24 12.23
N PHE A 115 8.38 6.62 11.16
CA PHE A 115 8.43 5.85 9.91
C PHE A 115 8.92 4.42 10.14
N SER A 116 10.07 4.24 10.80
CA SER A 116 10.66 2.91 11.05
C SER A 116 9.73 2.02 11.88
N ARG A 117 9.09 2.57 12.90
CA ARG A 117 8.10 1.86 13.72
C ARG A 117 6.88 1.45 12.90
N ARG A 118 6.35 2.36 12.10
CA ARG A 118 5.19 2.09 11.27
C ARG A 118 5.50 1.09 10.15
N PHE A 119 6.67 1.19 9.56
CA PHE A 119 7.16 0.25 8.56
C PHE A 119 7.22 -1.17 9.15
N ARG A 120 7.85 -1.33 10.31
CA ARG A 120 7.92 -2.63 11.00
C ARG A 120 6.54 -3.18 11.37
N GLN A 121 5.64 -2.34 11.84
CA GLN A 121 4.27 -2.73 12.19
C GLN A 121 3.50 -3.31 10.98
N LEU A 122 3.68 -2.74 9.80
CA LEU A 122 2.95 -3.12 8.60
C LEU A 122 3.65 -4.19 7.75
N THR A 123 4.97 -4.34 7.86
CA THR A 123 5.77 -5.29 7.05
C THR A 123 6.36 -6.44 7.84
N GLY A 124 6.37 -6.35 9.15
CA GLY A 124 7.03 -7.32 10.05
C GLY A 124 8.53 -7.12 10.23
N MET A 125 9.17 -6.25 9.47
CA MET A 125 10.61 -5.99 9.52
C MET A 125 10.93 -4.50 9.48
N SER A 126 12.08 -4.09 10.00
CA SER A 126 12.53 -2.70 9.92
C SER A 126 12.91 -2.31 8.48
N PRO A 127 12.98 -1.01 8.16
CA PRO A 127 13.46 -0.55 6.86
C PRO A 127 14.86 -1.07 6.50
N SER A 128 15.75 -1.18 7.50
CA SER A 128 17.12 -1.70 7.32
C SER A 128 17.12 -3.19 7.00
N GLU A 129 16.35 -4.01 7.73
CA GLU A 129 16.18 -5.44 7.47
C GLU A 129 15.58 -5.67 6.09
N TYR A 130 14.60 -4.86 5.69
CA TYR A 130 14.00 -4.93 4.36
C TYR A 130 15.00 -4.57 3.25
N ALA A 131 15.80 -3.50 3.44
CA ALA A 131 16.84 -3.12 2.48
C ALA A 131 17.90 -4.22 2.33
N GLN A 132 18.28 -4.87 3.44
CA GLN A 132 19.24 -5.99 3.42
C GLN A 132 18.66 -7.20 2.67
N SER A 133 17.40 -7.56 2.91
CA SER A 133 16.75 -8.68 2.22
C SER A 133 16.66 -8.44 0.71
N VAL A 134 16.38 -7.20 0.29
CA VAL A 134 16.37 -6.82 -1.13
C VAL A 134 17.75 -6.96 -1.77
N ARG A 135 18.83 -6.55 -1.10
CA ARG A 135 20.20 -6.71 -1.59
C ARG A 135 20.57 -8.18 -1.77
N MET A 136 20.28 -9.02 -0.78
CA MET A 136 20.53 -10.46 -0.87
C MET A 136 19.85 -11.12 -2.06
N LEU A 137 18.59 -10.73 -2.35
CA LEU A 137 17.85 -11.24 -3.51
C LEU A 137 18.44 -10.78 -4.86
N LEU A 138 19.12 -9.64 -4.89
CA LEU A 138 19.78 -9.13 -6.09
C LEU A 138 21.18 -9.73 -6.30
N GLU A 139 21.88 -10.06 -5.21
CA GLU A 139 23.22 -10.64 -5.25
C GLU A 139 23.20 -12.16 -5.49
N PHE A 140 22.13 -12.83 -5.08
CA PHE A 140 21.89 -14.25 -5.31
C PHE A 140 20.56 -14.46 -6.05
N PRO A 141 20.48 -14.16 -7.35
CA PRO A 141 19.36 -14.63 -8.14
C PRO A 141 19.38 -16.16 -8.02
N SER A 142 18.29 -16.72 -7.50
CA SER A 142 18.14 -18.17 -7.32
C SER A 142 18.64 -18.88 -8.58
N SER A 143 19.82 -19.49 -8.49
CA SER A 143 20.27 -20.46 -9.47
C SER A 143 19.26 -21.60 -9.38
N SER A 144 18.43 -21.70 -10.38
CA SER A 144 17.63 -22.88 -10.62
C SER A 144 18.56 -24.09 -10.55
N PRO A 145 18.20 -25.16 -9.83
CA PRO A 145 18.92 -26.41 -9.98
C PRO A 145 18.65 -26.90 -11.39
N ASP A 146 19.60 -26.59 -12.26
CA ASP A 146 19.60 -27.10 -13.62
C ASP A 146 19.88 -28.58 -13.58
N ASP A 147 18.88 -29.25 -13.98
CA ASP A 147 18.79 -30.54 -14.63
C ASP A 147 20.14 -31.01 -15.23
N SER A 148 20.86 -31.77 -14.46
CA SER A 148 21.97 -32.57 -14.95
C SER A 148 21.68 -34.02 -14.69
N THR A 149 20.70 -34.53 -15.38
CA THR A 149 20.58 -35.98 -15.54
C THR A 149 20.13 -36.28 -16.96
N ASN A 150 21.06 -36.33 -17.85
CA ASN A 150 21.01 -37.38 -18.84
C ASN A 150 22.38 -37.58 -19.48
N ASN A 151 23.05 -38.62 -19.07
CA ASN A 151 23.79 -39.43 -20.00
C ASN A 151 23.98 -40.83 -19.41
N LEU A 152 23.16 -41.70 -19.89
CA LEU A 152 23.56 -43.04 -20.36
C LEU A 152 22.40 -43.65 -21.13
#